data_cf2ded7c3f1e378ad44e0e86cdd3bc9d
#
_entry.id   cf2ded7c3f1e378ad44e0e86cdd3bc9d
#
_cell.length_a   1.000
_cell.length_b   1.000
_cell.length_c   1.000
_cell.angle_alpha   90.00
_cell.angle_beta   90.00
_cell.angle_gamma   90.00
#
_symmetry.space_group_name_H-M   'P 1'
#
loop_
_entity.id
_entity.type
_entity.pdbx_description
1 polymer ?
#
loop_
_entity_poly.entity_id
_entity_poly.type
_entity_poly.pdbx_seq_one_letter_code
_entity_poly.pdbx_strand_id
1 'polypeptide(L)'
;FLEYANIAHEAGYAPLLHAANSGAALALPELQFGMVRGGIAMYGYHPIGHPVETFDLRPALSWKTNIVHIKQIEAGESVSYGRRFIAEKPTLVATRWI
;
A
#
# COMPACT_ATOMS: atom_id res chain seq x y z
N PHE A 1 -5.00 -7.66 24.59
CA PHE A 1 -5.39 -6.24 24.40
C PHE A 1 -6.53 -5.85 25.36
N LEU A 2 -7.68 -6.53 25.31
CA LEU A 2 -8.83 -6.21 26.15
C LEU A 2 -8.55 -6.34 27.65
N GLU A 3 -7.72 -7.30 28.04
CA GLU A 3 -7.27 -7.44 29.43
C GLU A 3 -6.60 -6.17 29.96
N TYR A 4 -5.66 -5.60 29.19
CA TYR A 4 -4.99 -4.35 29.57
C TYR A 4 -5.94 -3.15 29.54
N ALA A 5 -6.91 -3.12 28.62
CA ALA A 5 -7.93 -2.10 28.59
C ALA A 5 -8.81 -2.15 29.87
N ASN A 6 -9.15 -3.35 30.33
CA ASN A 6 -9.90 -3.53 31.58
C ASN A 6 -9.09 -3.10 32.82
N ILE A 7 -7.81 -3.43 32.90
CA ILE A 7 -6.92 -2.95 33.97
C ILE A 7 -6.90 -1.41 34.03
N ALA A 8 -6.78 -0.76 32.88
CA ALA A 8 -6.81 0.71 32.81
C ALA A 8 -8.15 1.28 33.29
N HIS A 9 -9.26 0.64 32.90
CA HIS A 9 -10.61 1.06 33.32
C HIS A 9 -10.81 0.88 34.84
N GLU A 10 -10.38 -0.23 35.40
CA GLU A 10 -10.43 -0.49 36.86
C GLU A 10 -9.57 0.51 37.64
N ALA A 11 -8.48 1.00 37.05
CA ALA A 11 -7.65 2.06 37.61
C ALA A 11 -8.26 3.49 37.46
N GLY A 12 -9.49 3.60 36.94
CA GLY A 12 -10.20 4.87 36.79
C GLY A 12 -9.89 5.64 35.49
N TYR A 13 -9.19 5.03 34.53
CA TYR A 13 -8.94 5.64 33.22
C TYR A 13 -10.04 5.25 32.22
N ALA A 14 -10.35 6.14 31.29
CA ALA A 14 -11.25 5.89 30.15
C ALA A 14 -10.51 6.05 28.82
N PRO A 15 -9.63 5.09 28.47
CA PRO A 15 -8.84 5.21 27.24
C PRO A 15 -9.70 5.07 26.00
N LEU A 16 -9.38 5.82 24.95
CA LEU A 16 -9.91 5.58 23.62
C LEU A 16 -9.22 4.32 23.04
N LEU A 17 -9.96 3.23 22.98
CA LEU A 17 -9.44 1.97 22.48
C LEU A 17 -9.33 2.00 20.95
N HIS A 18 -8.19 1.56 20.44
CA HIS A 18 -7.96 1.44 19.00
C HIS A 18 -6.93 0.33 18.70
N ALA A 19 -7.28 -0.59 17.85
CA ALA A 19 -6.40 -1.69 17.41
C ALA A 19 -6.25 -1.76 15.90
N ALA A 20 -7.32 -1.42 15.16
CA ALA A 20 -7.39 -1.62 13.73
C ALA A 20 -6.48 -0.66 12.93
N ASN A 21 -5.59 -1.22 12.11
CA ASN A 21 -4.98 -0.55 10.95
C ASN A 21 -5.91 -0.67 9.73
N SER A 22 -5.48 -0.22 8.53
CA SER A 22 -6.29 -0.31 7.31
C SER A 22 -6.81 -1.72 7.03
N GLY A 23 -5.98 -2.75 7.21
CA GLY A 23 -6.38 -4.14 6.96
C GLY A 23 -7.44 -4.62 7.94
N ALA A 24 -7.20 -4.45 9.22
CA ALA A 24 -8.15 -4.85 10.25
C ALA A 24 -9.44 -4.00 10.18
N ALA A 25 -9.34 -2.72 9.86
CA ALA A 25 -10.52 -1.85 9.72
C ALA A 25 -11.48 -2.31 8.62
N LEU A 26 -10.95 -2.86 7.53
CA LEU A 26 -11.76 -3.36 6.41
C LEU A 26 -12.24 -4.79 6.60
N ALA A 27 -11.41 -5.64 7.24
CA ALA A 27 -11.66 -7.08 7.28
C ALA A 27 -12.23 -7.58 8.62
N LEU A 28 -12.03 -6.86 9.72
CA LEU A 28 -12.33 -7.28 11.09
C LEU A 28 -13.07 -6.17 11.86
N PRO A 29 -14.40 -6.01 11.60
CA PRO A 29 -15.19 -4.95 12.24
C PRO A 29 -15.12 -4.97 13.78
N GLU A 30 -14.96 -6.13 14.38
CA GLU A 30 -14.84 -6.32 15.82
C GLU A 30 -13.58 -5.68 16.44
N LEU A 31 -12.58 -5.33 15.61
CA LEU A 31 -11.34 -4.66 16.06
C LEU A 31 -11.37 -3.13 15.89
N GLN A 32 -12.45 -2.56 15.40
CA GLN A 32 -12.54 -1.12 15.16
C GLN A 32 -12.60 -0.30 16.45
N PHE A 33 -13.25 -0.83 17.50
CA PHE A 33 -13.45 -0.16 18.79
C PHE A 33 -13.92 1.29 18.63
N GLY A 34 -13.30 2.21 19.37
CA GLY A 34 -13.63 3.65 19.33
C GLY A 34 -12.89 4.43 18.24
N MET A 35 -11.85 3.87 17.61
CA MET A 35 -11.05 4.52 16.57
C MET A 35 -10.32 3.51 15.68
N VAL A 36 -10.19 3.83 14.41
CA VAL A 36 -9.34 3.10 13.47
C VAL A 36 -8.16 3.96 13.00
N ARG A 37 -7.03 3.31 12.68
CA ARG A 37 -5.85 3.98 12.13
C ARG A 37 -5.75 3.67 10.64
N GLY A 38 -6.48 4.44 9.84
CA GLY A 38 -6.44 4.38 8.39
C GLY A 38 -5.05 4.77 7.86
N GLY A 39 -4.50 3.97 6.98
CA GLY A 39 -3.26 4.24 6.27
C GLY A 39 -3.48 4.05 4.78
N ILE A 40 -2.98 2.97 4.20
CA ILE A 40 -3.01 2.71 2.75
C ILE A 40 -4.43 2.72 2.16
N ALA A 41 -5.45 2.33 2.93
CA ALA A 41 -6.84 2.37 2.48
C ALA A 41 -7.34 3.79 2.22
N MET A 42 -6.84 4.81 2.94
CA MET A 42 -7.17 6.22 2.69
C MET A 42 -6.66 6.71 1.34
N TYR A 43 -5.63 6.07 0.80
CA TYR A 43 -5.10 6.36 -0.54
C TYR A 43 -5.78 5.52 -1.63
N GLY A 44 -6.79 4.72 -1.28
CA GLY A 44 -7.56 3.92 -2.21
C GLY A 44 -6.93 2.58 -2.59
N TYR A 45 -6.05 2.04 -1.77
CA TYR A 45 -5.41 0.75 -2.00
C TYR A 45 -5.80 -0.28 -0.95
N HIS A 46 -6.04 -1.52 -1.39
CA HIS A 46 -6.32 -2.64 -0.50
C HIS A 46 -5.06 -3.10 0.23
N PRO A 47 -5.07 -3.10 1.57
CA PRO A 47 -3.87 -3.37 2.37
C PRO A 47 -3.42 -4.84 2.36
N ILE A 48 -4.28 -5.77 1.94
CA ILE A 48 -4.07 -7.23 2.03
C ILE A 48 -3.71 -7.84 0.66
N GLY A 49 -3.43 -7.02 -0.35
CA GLY A 49 -3.10 -7.51 -1.70
C GLY A 49 -4.29 -8.12 -2.48
N HIS A 50 -5.44 -8.32 -1.82
CA HIS A 50 -6.68 -8.76 -2.42
C HIS A 50 -7.80 -7.78 -2.10
N PRO A 51 -8.72 -7.52 -3.04
CA PRO A 51 -9.90 -6.71 -2.75
C PRO A 51 -10.72 -7.35 -1.63
N VAL A 52 -11.11 -6.56 -0.64
CA VAL A 52 -12.19 -6.93 0.25
C VAL A 52 -13.47 -6.58 -0.50
N GLU A 53 -14.23 -7.58 -0.92
CA GLU A 53 -15.36 -7.46 -1.87
C GLU A 53 -16.41 -6.41 -1.48
N THR A 54 -16.45 -6.02 -0.21
CA THR A 54 -17.41 -5.06 0.33
C THR A 54 -17.02 -3.59 0.16
N PHE A 55 -15.79 -3.28 -0.28
CA PHE A 55 -15.29 -1.92 -0.37
C PHE A 55 -14.74 -1.57 -1.76
N ASP A 56 -15.38 -0.61 -2.43
CA ASP A 56 -14.87 0.00 -3.68
C ASP A 56 -13.86 1.09 -3.35
N LEU A 57 -12.63 0.70 -3.06
CA LEU A 57 -11.53 1.66 -2.83
C LEU A 57 -11.02 2.19 -4.17
N ARG A 58 -10.93 3.51 -4.30
CA ARG A 58 -10.46 4.19 -5.51
C ARG A 58 -9.17 4.93 -5.24
N PRO A 59 -8.10 4.69 -6.04
CA PRO A 59 -6.84 5.41 -5.88
C PRO A 59 -7.03 6.92 -5.87
N ALA A 60 -6.53 7.57 -4.83
CA ALA A 60 -6.59 9.03 -4.68
C ALA A 60 -5.53 9.77 -5.51
N LEU A 61 -4.50 9.05 -6.00
CA LEU A 61 -3.41 9.58 -6.78
C LEU A 61 -3.34 8.90 -8.15
N SER A 62 -3.16 9.70 -9.19
CA SER A 62 -2.83 9.24 -10.54
C SER A 62 -1.54 9.92 -11.00
N TRP A 63 -0.53 9.13 -11.31
CA TRP A 63 0.72 9.63 -11.88
C TRP A 63 0.79 9.29 -13.36
N LYS A 64 0.82 10.32 -14.20
CA LYS A 64 0.88 10.19 -15.66
C LYS A 64 2.18 10.76 -16.18
N THR A 65 2.74 10.15 -17.21
CA THR A 65 3.93 10.63 -17.90
C THR A 65 3.85 10.29 -19.38
N ASN A 66 4.67 10.97 -20.19
CA ASN A 66 4.79 10.70 -21.62
C ASN A 66 6.07 9.89 -21.88
N ILE A 67 5.97 8.93 -22.79
CA ILE A 67 7.15 8.27 -23.36
C ILE A 67 7.82 9.25 -24.32
N VAL A 68 9.10 9.51 -24.08
CA VAL A 68 9.88 10.46 -24.89
C VAL A 68 10.88 9.79 -25.82
N HIS A 69 11.19 8.51 -25.56
CA HIS A 69 12.08 7.73 -26.40
C HIS A 69 11.81 6.24 -26.26
N ILE A 70 11.90 5.51 -27.36
CA ILE A 70 11.83 4.04 -27.37
C ILE A 70 13.03 3.54 -28.16
N LYS A 71 13.77 2.59 -27.59
CA LYS A 71 14.84 1.88 -28.29
C LYS A 71 14.82 0.39 -27.98
N GLN A 72 15.33 -0.40 -28.90
CA GLN A 72 15.66 -1.79 -28.64
C GLN A 72 17.08 -1.86 -28.09
N ILE A 73 17.28 -2.71 -27.09
CA ILE A 73 18.60 -3.11 -26.59
C ILE A 73 18.78 -4.61 -26.81
N GLU A 74 20.03 -5.01 -26.97
CA GLU A 74 20.38 -6.42 -27.20
C GLU A 74 20.57 -7.18 -25.88
N ALA A 75 20.58 -8.52 -25.99
CA ALA A 75 20.88 -9.37 -24.84
C ALA A 75 22.27 -9.03 -24.26
N GLY A 76 22.36 -8.92 -22.94
CA GLY A 76 23.55 -8.50 -22.20
C GLY A 76 23.71 -7.00 -22.01
N GLU A 77 22.96 -6.16 -22.71
CA GLU A 77 22.94 -4.72 -22.44
C GLU A 77 22.16 -4.39 -21.16
N SER A 78 22.57 -3.33 -20.48
CA SER A 78 21.98 -2.91 -19.22
C SER A 78 21.36 -1.52 -19.29
N VAL A 79 20.41 -1.26 -18.39
CA VAL A 79 19.72 0.03 -18.29
C VAL A 79 19.99 0.64 -16.91
N SER A 80 20.25 1.97 -16.90
CA SER A 80 20.36 2.80 -15.71
C SER A 80 21.60 2.50 -14.84
N TYR A 81 21.73 3.31 -13.78
CA TYR A 81 22.84 3.21 -12.83
C TYR A 81 22.84 1.88 -12.08
N GLY A 82 24.05 1.38 -11.82
CA GLY A 82 24.27 0.13 -11.09
C GLY A 82 23.92 -1.13 -11.88
N ARG A 83 23.52 -1.01 -13.17
CA ARG A 83 23.24 -2.15 -14.07
C ARG A 83 22.30 -3.20 -13.45
N ARG A 84 21.30 -2.75 -12.68
CA ARG A 84 20.36 -3.66 -11.99
C ARG A 84 19.45 -4.42 -12.95
N PHE A 85 19.19 -3.83 -14.12
CA PHE A 85 18.50 -4.51 -15.20
C PHE A 85 19.48 -4.83 -16.30
N ILE A 86 19.60 -6.11 -16.65
CA ILE A 86 20.35 -6.61 -17.80
C ILE A 86 19.36 -7.37 -18.69
N ALA A 87 19.32 -7.04 -19.96
CA ALA A 87 18.43 -7.69 -20.92
C ALA A 87 18.88 -9.14 -21.17
N GLU A 88 18.03 -10.11 -20.94
CA GLU A 88 18.28 -11.53 -21.24
C GLU A 88 18.04 -11.86 -22.71
N LYS A 89 17.30 -11.03 -23.41
CA LYS A 89 16.93 -11.13 -24.83
C LYS A 89 16.75 -9.73 -25.40
N PRO A 90 16.70 -9.55 -26.75
CA PRO A 90 16.35 -8.27 -27.34
C PRO A 90 15.08 -7.70 -26.71
N THR A 91 15.19 -6.51 -26.12
CA THR A 91 14.16 -5.91 -25.26
C THR A 91 13.90 -4.46 -25.66
N LEU A 92 12.62 -4.10 -25.81
CA LEU A 92 12.23 -2.70 -25.99
C LEU A 92 12.26 -1.94 -24.65
N VAL A 93 12.95 -0.82 -24.64
CA VAL A 93 13.07 0.08 -23.49
C VAL A 93 12.45 1.42 -23.83
N ALA A 94 11.55 1.88 -22.96
CA ALA A 94 10.92 3.19 -23.04
C ALA A 94 11.47 4.14 -22.00
N THR A 95 11.92 5.33 -22.42
CA THR A 95 12.31 6.43 -21.54
C THR A 95 11.13 7.36 -21.33
N ARG A 96 10.92 7.80 -20.10
CA ARG A 96 9.85 8.72 -19.71
C ARG A 96 10.41 9.88 -18.88
N TRP A 97 9.71 11.01 -18.87
CA TRP A 97 9.92 12.07 -17.89
C TRP A 97 9.43 11.61 -16.52
N ILE A 98 10.10 12.06 -15.47
CA ILE A 98 9.70 11.87 -14.08
C ILE A 98 9.32 13.24 -13.52
#